data_ed0739d2ad0c6902a15578f18bf44345
#
_entry.id   ed0739d2ad0c6902a15578f18bf44345
#
_cell.length_a   1.000
_cell.length_b   1.000
_cell.length_c   1.000
_cell.angle_alpha   90.00
_cell.angle_beta   90.00
_cell.angle_gamma   90.00
#
_symmetry.space_group_name_H-M   'P 1'
#
loop_
_entity.id
_entity.type
_entity.pdbx_description
1 polymer ?
#
loop_
_entity_poly.entity_id
_entity_poly.type
_entity_poly.pdbx_seq_one_letter_code
_entity_poly.pdbx_strand_id
1 'polypeptide(L)'
;MSIRHALPTDVDTLADIEAASYPPAEGASRQSIAGRVAVYPDCFWLLDEGGEVKAFVNGFVTDMPDLTDEMYDDPHLHTPKGGWQMIFSVVTAPAHRHEGCASRVLRQVCADAKAAGRKGIVLTCKERLIGFYAQFGFVDEGVLHPRRCRLASDAADILSHHKTFYPSPVRRGRIFFYANLPV
;
A
#
# COMPACT_ATOMS: atom_id res chain seq x y z
N MET A 1 -13.99 -18.61 3.94
CA MET A 1 -12.95 -17.64 3.54
C MET A 1 -13.56 -16.24 3.52
N SER A 2 -13.17 -15.38 4.45
CA SER A 2 -13.69 -14.02 4.63
C SER A 2 -12.54 -13.00 4.63
N ILE A 3 -12.84 -11.74 4.34
CA ILE A 3 -11.89 -10.64 4.55
C ILE A 3 -12.32 -9.90 5.80
N ARG A 4 -11.37 -9.67 6.69
CA ARG A 4 -11.55 -8.93 7.95
C ARG A 4 -10.40 -7.96 8.18
N HIS A 5 -10.57 -7.05 9.11
CA HIS A 5 -9.50 -6.16 9.57
C HIS A 5 -8.63 -6.82 10.64
N ALA A 6 -7.46 -6.24 10.89
CA ALA A 6 -6.53 -6.78 11.87
C ALA A 6 -7.00 -6.56 13.31
N LEU A 7 -6.64 -7.51 14.16
CA LEU A 7 -6.73 -7.41 15.61
C LEU A 7 -5.32 -7.33 16.21
N PRO A 8 -5.14 -6.81 17.42
CA PRO A 8 -3.84 -6.82 18.08
C PRO A 8 -3.20 -8.20 18.19
N THR A 9 -4.02 -9.24 18.25
CA THR A 9 -3.58 -10.64 18.30
C THR A 9 -3.02 -11.18 16.99
N ASP A 10 -3.22 -10.47 15.87
CA ASP A 10 -2.71 -10.90 14.57
C ASP A 10 -1.25 -10.48 14.33
N VAL A 11 -0.70 -9.60 15.15
CA VAL A 11 0.62 -8.97 14.92
C VAL A 11 1.71 -9.98 14.64
N ASP A 12 1.80 -11.05 15.41
CA ASP A 12 2.83 -12.08 15.24
C ASP A 12 2.65 -12.84 13.92
N THR A 13 1.43 -13.24 13.60
CA THR A 13 1.10 -13.91 12.34
C THR A 13 1.42 -13.03 11.13
N LEU A 14 1.06 -11.74 11.18
CA LEU A 14 1.35 -10.79 10.10
C LEU A 14 2.85 -10.59 9.92
N ALA A 15 3.60 -10.48 11.01
CA ALA A 15 5.05 -10.33 10.98
C ALA A 15 5.75 -11.57 10.38
N ASP A 16 5.30 -12.76 10.75
CA ASP A 16 5.84 -14.02 10.21
C ASP A 16 5.58 -14.14 8.70
N ILE A 17 4.37 -13.83 8.24
CA ILE A 17 4.02 -13.85 6.82
C ILE A 17 4.82 -12.79 6.04
N GLU A 18 4.98 -11.59 6.58
CA GLU A 18 5.78 -10.51 5.99
C GLU A 18 7.24 -10.94 5.84
N ALA A 19 7.85 -11.46 6.93
CA ALA A 19 9.24 -11.93 6.95
C ALA A 19 9.49 -13.10 5.98
N ALA A 20 8.51 -14.00 5.84
CA ALA A 20 8.59 -15.12 4.88
C ALA A 20 8.41 -14.68 3.41
N SER A 21 7.94 -13.46 3.16
CA SER A 21 7.56 -12.97 1.84
C SER A 21 8.52 -11.94 1.27
N TYR A 22 9.23 -11.19 2.11
CA TYR A 22 10.14 -10.12 1.71
C TYR A 22 11.55 -10.35 2.24
N PRO A 23 12.58 -9.90 1.52
CA PRO A 23 13.92 -9.79 2.10
C PRO A 23 13.90 -8.86 3.32
N PRO A 24 14.76 -9.08 4.34
CA PRO A 24 14.80 -8.30 5.58
C PRO A 24 14.94 -6.77 5.37
N ALA A 25 15.54 -6.35 4.26
CA ALA A 25 15.73 -4.94 3.92
C ALA A 25 14.46 -4.30 3.28
N GLU A 26 13.45 -5.09 2.92
CA GLU A 26 12.25 -4.61 2.24
C GLU A 26 10.98 -4.80 3.07
N GLY A 27 10.92 -5.83 3.91
CA GLY A 27 9.76 -6.16 4.74
C GLY A 27 9.64 -5.26 5.98
N ALA A 28 8.41 -5.09 6.45
CA ALA A 28 8.15 -4.41 7.71
C ALA A 28 8.58 -5.28 8.90
N SER A 29 9.22 -4.68 9.89
CA SER A 29 9.54 -5.36 11.14
C SER A 29 8.28 -5.66 11.96
N ARG A 30 8.36 -6.63 12.86
CA ARG A 30 7.28 -6.91 13.83
C ARG A 30 6.89 -5.65 14.62
N GLN A 31 7.87 -4.83 15.03
CA GLN A 31 7.61 -3.58 15.75
C GLN A 31 6.85 -2.59 14.88
N SER A 32 7.22 -2.45 13.61
CA SER A 32 6.51 -1.59 12.65
C SER A 32 5.07 -2.05 12.43
N ILE A 33 4.84 -3.36 12.25
CA ILE A 33 3.50 -3.93 12.11
C ILE A 33 2.66 -3.67 13.37
N ALA A 34 3.23 -3.91 14.56
CA ALA A 34 2.55 -3.65 15.83
C ALA A 34 2.15 -2.18 15.99
N GLY A 35 3.06 -1.25 15.66
CA GLY A 35 2.77 0.19 15.68
C GLY A 35 1.64 0.58 14.73
N ARG A 36 1.64 0.03 13.52
CA ARG A 36 0.59 0.28 12.52
C ARG A 36 -0.76 -0.28 12.95
N VAL A 37 -0.80 -1.53 13.44
CA VAL A 37 -2.05 -2.17 13.93
C VAL A 37 -2.63 -1.40 15.12
N ALA A 38 -1.78 -0.85 16.00
CA ALA A 38 -2.24 -0.06 17.13
C ALA A 38 -2.93 1.26 16.72
N VAL A 39 -2.52 1.86 15.59
CA VAL A 39 -3.02 3.17 15.13
C VAL A 39 -4.16 3.03 14.10
N TYR A 40 -4.03 2.11 13.13
CA TYR A 40 -4.98 1.97 12.03
C TYR A 40 -5.26 0.50 11.64
N PRO A 41 -5.81 -0.32 12.57
CA PRO A 41 -6.11 -1.72 12.30
C PRO A 41 -7.07 -1.90 11.12
N ASP A 42 -7.95 -0.93 10.88
CA ASP A 42 -8.92 -0.94 9.78
C ASP A 42 -8.27 -0.77 8.39
N CYS A 43 -6.99 -0.36 8.34
CA CYS A 43 -6.21 -0.31 7.11
C CYS A 43 -5.35 -1.57 6.88
N PHE A 44 -5.71 -2.67 7.56
CA PHE A 44 -5.23 -4.01 7.31
C PHE A 44 -6.40 -4.87 6.86
N TRP A 45 -6.32 -5.43 5.67
CA TRP A 45 -7.29 -6.37 5.11
C TRP A 45 -6.68 -7.76 5.09
N LEU A 46 -7.22 -8.67 5.88
CA LEU A 46 -6.73 -10.04 6.03
C LEU A 46 -7.69 -11.01 5.37
N LEU A 47 -7.21 -11.86 4.48
CA LEU A 47 -7.95 -12.99 3.96
C LEU A 47 -7.80 -14.16 4.95
N ASP A 48 -8.86 -14.40 5.72
CA ASP A 48 -8.92 -15.40 6.76
C ASP A 48 -9.80 -16.59 6.34
N GLU A 49 -9.30 -17.79 6.57
CA GLU A 49 -10.06 -19.02 6.39
C GLU A 49 -9.87 -19.93 7.61
N GLY A 50 -10.91 -20.00 8.45
CA GLY A 50 -10.89 -20.85 9.65
C GLY A 50 -9.86 -20.45 10.70
N GLY A 51 -9.47 -19.17 10.77
CA GLY A 51 -8.44 -18.65 11.66
C GLY A 51 -7.02 -18.63 11.07
N GLU A 52 -6.86 -19.11 9.83
CA GLU A 52 -5.60 -19.02 9.08
C GLU A 52 -5.59 -17.81 8.17
N VAL A 53 -4.63 -16.91 8.35
CA VAL A 53 -4.41 -15.74 7.48
C VAL A 53 -3.61 -16.16 6.25
N LYS A 54 -4.25 -16.20 5.09
CA LYS A 54 -3.63 -16.62 3.81
C LYS A 54 -2.94 -15.47 3.08
N ALA A 55 -3.49 -14.28 3.20
CA ALA A 55 -2.93 -13.07 2.58
C ALA A 55 -3.40 -11.84 3.34
N PHE A 56 -2.63 -10.76 3.23
CA PHE A 56 -3.07 -9.46 3.72
C PHE A 56 -2.56 -8.32 2.87
N VAL A 57 -3.23 -7.18 2.97
CA VAL A 57 -2.80 -5.89 2.49
C VAL A 57 -2.78 -4.94 3.65
N ASN A 58 -1.72 -4.15 3.79
CA ASN A 58 -1.69 -3.06 4.76
C ASN A 58 -1.25 -1.74 4.12
N GLY A 59 -1.71 -0.67 4.71
CA GLY A 59 -1.39 0.68 4.33
C GLY A 59 -1.99 1.67 5.31
N PHE A 60 -2.17 2.91 4.91
CA PHE A 60 -2.87 3.90 5.71
C PHE A 60 -3.55 4.94 4.82
N VAL A 61 -4.29 5.87 5.42
CA VAL A 61 -4.98 6.95 4.73
C VAL A 61 -4.30 8.28 5.00
N THR A 62 -4.21 9.16 4.01
CA THR A 62 -3.61 10.49 4.13
C THR A 62 -4.23 11.48 3.14
N ASP A 63 -4.01 12.77 3.35
CA ASP A 63 -4.36 13.81 2.36
C ASP A 63 -3.25 14.06 1.34
N MET A 64 -2.07 13.51 1.55
CA MET A 64 -0.94 13.62 0.62
C MET A 64 -1.15 12.67 -0.57
N PRO A 65 -1.01 13.17 -1.82
CA PRO A 65 -1.20 12.32 -3.00
C PRO A 65 -0.02 11.39 -3.26
N ASP A 66 1.15 11.68 -2.69
CA ASP A 66 2.39 10.97 -2.95
C ASP A 66 2.77 10.07 -1.77
N LEU A 67 3.24 8.86 -2.07
CA LEU A 67 3.77 7.93 -1.09
C LEU A 67 5.25 8.27 -0.80
N THR A 68 5.56 8.62 0.45
CA THR A 68 6.91 8.97 0.89
C THR A 68 7.52 7.89 1.78
N ASP A 69 8.86 7.88 1.91
CA ASP A 69 9.55 6.92 2.78
C ASP A 69 9.16 7.07 4.26
N GLU A 70 8.89 8.28 4.71
CA GLU A 70 8.44 8.57 6.09
C GLU A 70 7.13 7.86 6.45
N MET A 71 6.25 7.66 5.47
CA MET A 71 4.96 6.99 5.69
C MET A 71 5.11 5.51 6.06
N TYR A 72 6.23 4.89 5.71
CA TYR A 72 6.52 3.52 6.12
C TYR A 72 6.98 3.43 7.59
N ASP A 73 7.53 4.52 8.13
CA ASP A 73 8.15 4.54 9.46
C ASP A 73 7.27 5.20 10.52
N ASP A 74 6.48 6.21 10.15
CA ASP A 74 5.63 6.96 11.08
C ASP A 74 4.13 6.66 10.88
N PRO A 75 3.52 5.83 11.73
CA PRO A 75 2.10 5.54 11.67
C PRO A 75 1.20 6.74 12.01
N HIS A 76 1.73 7.78 12.66
CA HIS A 76 0.96 8.98 13.06
C HIS A 76 0.68 9.92 11.88
N LEU A 77 1.30 9.70 10.72
CA LEU A 77 0.94 10.37 9.46
C LEU A 77 -0.42 9.89 8.91
N HIS A 78 -1.03 8.89 9.54
CA HIS A 78 -2.37 8.43 9.20
C HIS A 78 -3.42 9.51 9.49
N THR A 79 -4.24 9.81 8.48
CA THR A 79 -5.37 10.73 8.57
C THR A 79 -6.65 9.99 8.15
N PRO A 80 -7.51 9.53 9.08
CA PRO A 80 -8.62 8.62 8.79
C PRO A 80 -9.60 9.12 7.71
N LYS A 81 -9.75 10.44 7.58
CA LYS A 81 -10.62 11.08 6.57
C LYS A 81 -9.85 11.59 5.34
N GLY A 82 -8.57 11.27 5.23
CA GLY A 82 -7.72 11.69 4.11
C GLY A 82 -8.24 11.21 2.75
N GLY A 83 -7.86 11.90 1.70
CA GLY A 83 -8.33 11.61 0.35
C GLY A 83 -7.66 10.42 -0.33
N TRP A 84 -6.56 9.89 0.21
CA TRP A 84 -5.72 8.89 -0.46
C TRP A 84 -5.51 7.66 0.39
N GLN A 85 -5.66 6.48 -0.22
CA GLN A 85 -5.28 5.20 0.39
C GLN A 85 -3.86 4.84 -0.07
N MET A 86 -2.91 4.81 0.84
CA MET A 86 -1.57 4.27 0.60
C MET A 86 -1.55 2.78 0.90
N ILE A 87 -0.86 1.99 0.07
CA ILE A 87 -0.60 0.56 0.30
C ILE A 87 0.90 0.36 0.49
N PHE A 88 1.28 -0.24 1.60
CA PHE A 88 2.66 -0.53 1.97
C PHE A 88 3.09 -1.95 1.64
N SER A 89 2.22 -2.92 1.89
CA SER A 89 2.48 -4.34 1.60
C SER A 89 1.26 -5.01 1.00
N VAL A 90 1.50 -5.86 0.01
CA VAL A 90 0.55 -6.85 -0.50
C VAL A 90 1.21 -8.20 -0.39
N VAL A 91 0.76 -9.02 0.54
CA VAL A 91 1.45 -10.22 0.97
C VAL A 91 0.54 -11.44 0.87
N THR A 92 1.09 -12.54 0.38
CA THR A 92 0.45 -13.86 0.42
C THR A 92 1.41 -14.83 1.12
N ALA A 93 0.90 -15.53 2.12
CA ALA A 93 1.65 -16.56 2.81
C ALA A 93 2.22 -17.56 1.78
N PRO A 94 3.48 -18.00 1.91
CA PRO A 94 4.14 -18.82 0.88
C PRO A 94 3.36 -20.06 0.46
N ALA A 95 2.67 -20.70 1.41
CA ALA A 95 1.85 -21.89 1.16
C ALA A 95 0.61 -21.63 0.28
N HIS A 96 0.16 -20.37 0.18
CA HIS A 96 -1.07 -19.98 -0.53
C HIS A 96 -0.81 -19.11 -1.77
N ARG A 97 0.43 -19.09 -2.24
CA ARG A 97 0.79 -18.39 -3.49
C ARG A 97 0.13 -19.07 -4.68
N HIS A 98 -0.17 -18.27 -5.70
CA HIS A 98 -0.86 -18.70 -6.94
C HIS A 98 -2.33 -19.14 -6.78
N GLU A 99 -2.91 -19.02 -5.57
CA GLU A 99 -4.34 -19.29 -5.31
C GLU A 99 -5.24 -18.06 -5.52
N GLY A 100 -4.70 -16.95 -5.99
CA GLY A 100 -5.45 -15.70 -6.20
C GLY A 100 -5.76 -14.92 -4.92
N CYS A 101 -5.15 -15.27 -3.78
CA CYS A 101 -5.40 -14.65 -2.48
C CYS A 101 -5.16 -13.13 -2.49
N ALA A 102 -4.01 -12.67 -3.01
CA ALA A 102 -3.71 -11.24 -3.14
C ALA A 102 -4.76 -10.50 -3.98
N SER A 103 -5.21 -11.10 -5.09
CA SER A 103 -6.23 -10.51 -5.96
C SER A 103 -7.56 -10.32 -5.25
N ARG A 104 -7.94 -11.24 -4.37
CA ARG A 104 -9.19 -11.14 -3.59
C ARG A 104 -9.12 -9.99 -2.59
N VAL A 105 -7.99 -9.89 -1.85
CA VAL A 105 -7.79 -8.80 -0.88
C VAL A 105 -7.74 -7.45 -1.58
N LEU A 106 -6.98 -7.32 -2.67
CA LEU A 106 -6.89 -6.07 -3.43
C LEU A 106 -8.23 -5.57 -3.97
N ARG A 107 -9.10 -6.49 -4.47
CA ARG A 107 -10.46 -6.10 -4.87
C ARG A 107 -11.26 -5.51 -3.72
N GLN A 108 -11.14 -6.08 -2.52
CA GLN A 108 -11.81 -5.53 -1.34
C GLN A 108 -11.24 -4.16 -0.97
N VAL A 109 -9.90 -3.99 -0.95
CA VAL A 109 -9.27 -2.68 -0.71
C VAL A 109 -9.78 -1.62 -1.68
N CYS A 110 -9.85 -1.96 -2.98
CA CYS A 110 -10.38 -1.04 -4.00
C CYS A 110 -11.86 -0.70 -3.75
N ALA A 111 -12.68 -1.69 -3.38
CA ALA A 111 -14.08 -1.48 -3.09
C ALA A 111 -14.28 -0.58 -1.85
N ASP A 112 -13.53 -0.82 -0.77
CA ASP A 112 -13.62 -0.06 0.47
C ASP A 112 -13.11 1.37 0.29
N ALA A 113 -12.00 1.57 -0.42
CA ALA A 113 -11.49 2.88 -0.75
C ALA A 113 -12.50 3.70 -1.57
N LYS A 114 -13.15 3.07 -2.56
CA LYS A 114 -14.22 3.69 -3.35
C LYS A 114 -15.43 4.03 -2.46
N ALA A 115 -15.89 3.11 -1.63
CA ALA A 115 -17.03 3.33 -0.72
C ALA A 115 -16.75 4.45 0.29
N ALA A 116 -15.49 4.60 0.72
CA ALA A 116 -15.04 5.69 1.59
C ALA A 116 -14.84 7.03 0.85
N GLY A 117 -15.09 7.10 -0.45
CA GLY A 117 -14.93 8.32 -1.27
C GLY A 117 -13.48 8.77 -1.42
N ARG A 118 -12.52 7.83 -1.38
CA ARG A 118 -11.10 8.16 -1.61
C ARG A 118 -10.90 8.61 -3.06
N LYS A 119 -10.00 9.56 -3.26
CA LYS A 119 -9.59 10.05 -4.59
C LYS A 119 -8.83 8.96 -5.37
N GLY A 120 -8.09 8.12 -4.66
CA GLY A 120 -7.36 7.02 -5.27
C GLY A 120 -6.58 6.18 -4.27
N ILE A 121 -5.87 5.20 -4.84
CA ILE A 121 -5.01 4.27 -4.11
C ILE A 121 -3.60 4.38 -4.70
N VAL A 122 -2.58 4.47 -3.84
CA VAL A 122 -1.18 4.60 -4.24
C VAL A 122 -0.37 3.46 -3.66
N LEU A 123 0.47 2.84 -4.46
CA LEU A 123 1.44 1.84 -4.03
C LEU A 123 2.72 1.91 -4.86
N THR A 124 3.76 1.26 -4.36
CA THR A 124 4.99 1.02 -5.13
C THR A 124 5.16 -0.48 -5.37
N CYS A 125 5.62 -0.86 -6.56
CA CYS A 125 5.90 -2.26 -6.84
C CYS A 125 7.15 -2.46 -7.70
N LYS A 126 7.59 -3.72 -7.83
CA LYS A 126 8.63 -4.11 -8.77
C LYS A 126 8.04 -4.19 -10.18
N GLU A 127 8.84 -3.83 -11.20
CA GLU A 127 8.44 -3.81 -12.62
C GLU A 127 7.67 -5.06 -13.07
N ARG A 128 8.11 -6.25 -12.64
CA ARG A 128 7.44 -7.53 -12.96
C ARG A 128 6.01 -7.65 -12.45
N LEU A 129 5.56 -6.76 -11.55
CA LEU A 129 4.22 -6.75 -10.96
C LEU A 129 3.29 -5.72 -11.59
N ILE A 130 3.75 -4.93 -12.55
CA ILE A 130 2.96 -3.92 -13.27
C ILE A 130 1.69 -4.56 -13.86
N GLY A 131 1.86 -5.64 -14.63
CA GLY A 131 0.74 -6.35 -15.24
C GLY A 131 -0.25 -6.96 -14.23
N PHE A 132 0.23 -7.29 -13.02
CA PHE A 132 -0.64 -7.76 -11.95
C PHE A 132 -1.52 -6.61 -11.40
N TYR A 133 -0.94 -5.45 -11.11
CA TYR A 133 -1.70 -4.32 -10.57
C TYR A 133 -2.60 -3.65 -11.61
N ALA A 134 -2.20 -3.64 -12.88
CA ALA A 134 -3.03 -3.12 -13.97
C ALA A 134 -4.42 -3.78 -14.06
N GLN A 135 -4.56 -5.05 -13.66
CA GLN A 135 -5.84 -5.77 -13.62
C GLN A 135 -6.86 -5.18 -12.64
N PHE A 136 -6.41 -4.33 -11.71
CA PHE A 136 -7.25 -3.64 -10.71
C PHE A 136 -7.45 -2.15 -11.04
N GLY A 137 -7.03 -1.71 -12.24
CA GLY A 137 -7.16 -0.32 -12.67
C GLY A 137 -6.00 0.58 -12.22
N PHE A 138 -4.90 0.00 -11.71
CA PHE A 138 -3.70 0.79 -11.41
C PHE A 138 -2.99 1.15 -12.71
N VAL A 139 -2.53 2.40 -12.79
CA VAL A 139 -1.75 2.96 -13.90
C VAL A 139 -0.32 3.17 -13.44
N ASP A 140 0.63 2.77 -14.28
CA ASP A 140 2.05 2.99 -14.04
C ASP A 140 2.40 4.46 -14.31
N GLU A 141 2.85 5.18 -13.30
CA GLU A 141 3.31 6.57 -13.40
C GLU A 141 4.85 6.70 -13.48
N GLY A 142 5.52 5.58 -13.62
CA GLY A 142 6.97 5.51 -13.78
C GLY A 142 7.75 5.35 -12.49
N VAL A 143 9.06 5.47 -12.60
CA VAL A 143 10.01 5.28 -11.49
C VAL A 143 10.05 6.53 -10.62
N LEU A 144 10.00 6.35 -9.30
CA LEU A 144 10.30 7.42 -8.36
C LEU A 144 11.66 8.05 -8.65
N HIS A 145 11.61 9.22 -9.23
CA HIS A 145 12.67 10.18 -9.04
C HIS A 145 12.31 11.02 -7.81
N PRO A 146 13.29 11.42 -6.96
CA PRO A 146 13.04 12.25 -5.77
C PRO A 146 12.43 13.63 -6.08
N ARG A 147 11.90 13.79 -7.29
CA ARG A 147 11.21 14.98 -7.77
C ARG A 147 10.07 14.56 -8.69
N ARG A 148 8.86 14.60 -8.16
CA ARG A 148 7.54 14.54 -8.80
C ARG A 148 6.89 13.17 -8.90
N CYS A 149 5.89 13.03 -8.06
CA CYS A 149 4.65 12.42 -8.45
C CYS A 149 3.60 13.53 -8.49
N ARG A 150 3.03 13.86 -9.63
CA ARG A 150 1.82 14.68 -9.78
C ARG A 150 0.85 13.98 -10.70
N LEU A 151 -0.39 14.04 -10.27
CA LEU A 151 -1.58 13.58 -10.96
C LEU A 151 -1.71 14.13 -12.37
N ALA A 152 -2.10 13.29 -13.30
CA ALA A 152 -2.66 13.69 -14.59
C ALA A 152 -4.14 14.09 -14.40
N SER A 153 -4.43 15.20 -13.72
CA SER A 153 -5.75 15.84 -13.84
C SER A 153 -5.70 17.20 -14.53
N ASP A 154 -4.50 17.78 -14.76
CA ASP A 154 -4.42 19.03 -15.53
C ASP A 154 -3.08 19.11 -16.27
N ALA A 155 -3.14 18.94 -17.58
CA ALA A 155 -2.01 19.10 -18.49
C ALA A 155 -1.52 20.56 -18.59
N ALA A 156 -2.04 21.49 -17.81
CA ALA A 156 -1.76 22.92 -17.91
C ALA A 156 -0.76 23.47 -16.89
N ASP A 157 -0.41 22.69 -15.82
CA ASP A 157 0.34 23.25 -14.68
C ASP A 157 1.78 22.74 -14.53
N ILE A 158 2.40 22.30 -15.62
CA ILE A 158 3.75 21.68 -15.62
C ILE A 158 4.91 22.69 -15.48
N LEU A 159 4.67 23.99 -15.42
CA LEU A 159 5.74 24.99 -15.63
C LEU A 159 6.16 25.87 -14.45
N SER A 160 5.68 25.72 -13.25
CA SER A 160 6.19 26.54 -12.15
C SER A 160 6.24 25.81 -10.79
N HIS A 161 7.39 25.53 -10.26
CA HIS A 161 7.93 25.93 -8.95
C HIS A 161 9.16 25.12 -8.51
N HIS A 162 10.11 25.84 -7.93
CA HIS A 162 11.48 25.46 -7.56
C HIS A 162 11.62 24.63 -6.28
N LYS A 163 12.51 23.64 -6.34
CA LYS A 163 13.53 23.10 -5.42
C LYS A 163 13.41 23.26 -3.89
N THR A 164 13.39 22.12 -3.18
CA THR A 164 14.23 21.90 -2.00
C THR A 164 14.68 20.43 -1.95
N PHE A 165 15.96 20.21 -1.63
CA PHE A 165 16.70 18.96 -1.79
C PHE A 165 16.82 18.27 -0.42
N TYR A 166 16.44 16.98 -0.30
CA TYR A 166 16.88 16.09 0.77
C TYR A 166 17.33 14.75 0.17
N PRO A 167 18.55 14.29 0.47
CA PRO A 167 19.03 12.99 -0.01
C PRO A 167 18.66 11.89 0.98
N SER A 168 17.61 11.14 0.70
CA SER A 168 17.42 9.81 1.29
C SER A 168 17.90 8.73 0.32
N PRO A 169 18.45 7.61 0.78
CA PRO A 169 18.88 6.54 -0.10
C PRO A 169 17.65 5.90 -0.75
N VAL A 170 17.37 6.35 -1.97
CA VAL A 170 16.30 5.82 -2.82
C VAL A 170 16.51 4.31 -2.99
N ARG A 171 15.59 3.49 -2.49
CA ARG A 171 15.54 2.06 -2.80
C ARG A 171 15.28 1.93 -4.30
N ARG A 172 16.33 1.62 -5.07
CA ARG A 172 16.28 1.50 -6.53
C ARG A 172 15.24 0.46 -6.96
N GLY A 173 14.38 0.81 -7.91
CA GLY A 173 13.50 -0.13 -8.63
C GLY A 173 12.07 -0.25 -8.08
N ARG A 174 11.50 0.80 -7.50
CA ARG A 174 10.07 0.87 -7.18
C ARG A 174 9.35 1.75 -8.19
N ILE A 175 8.23 1.26 -8.68
CA ILE A 175 7.35 1.94 -9.63
C ILE A 175 6.08 2.32 -8.89
N PHE A 176 5.60 3.55 -9.08
CA PHE A 176 4.34 4.02 -8.50
C PHE A 176 3.16 3.56 -9.33
N PHE A 177 2.09 3.22 -8.64
CA PHE A 177 0.81 2.90 -9.24
C PHE A 177 -0.29 3.71 -8.58
N TYR A 178 -1.15 4.21 -9.42
CA TYR A 178 -2.32 4.97 -9.05
C TYR A 178 -3.57 4.33 -9.65
N ALA A 179 -4.61 4.13 -8.83
CA ALA A 179 -5.91 3.78 -9.33
C ALA A 179 -6.87 4.96 -9.09
N ASN A 180 -7.30 5.60 -10.16
CA ASN A 180 -8.43 6.52 -10.12
C ASN A 180 -9.68 5.73 -9.77
N LEU A 181 -10.33 6.08 -8.68
CA LEU A 181 -11.64 5.52 -8.33
C LEU A 181 -12.69 6.48 -8.91
N PRO A 182 -13.33 6.16 -10.05
CA PRO A 182 -14.38 7.04 -10.59
C PRO A 182 -15.49 7.19 -9.57
N VAL A 183 -15.90 8.44 -9.37
CA VAL A 183 -17.00 8.85 -8.50
C VAL A 183 -18.32 8.22 -8.97
#